data_ab08516607dd0672bff17d6202a5dab4
#
_entry.id   ab08516607dd0672bff17d6202a5dab4
#
_cell.length_a   1.000
_cell.length_b   1.000
_cell.length_c   1.000
_cell.angle_alpha   90.00
_cell.angle_beta   90.00
_cell.angle_gamma   90.00
#
_symmetry.space_group_name_H-M   'P 1'
#
loop_
_entity.id
_entity.type
_entity.pdbx_description
1 polymer ?
#
loop_
_entity_poly.entity_id
_entity_poly.type
_entity_poly.pdbx_seq_one_letter_code
_entity_poly.pdbx_strand_id
1 'polypeptide(L)'
;MPTRFTANAISVNVSKELGQTGLYHSSAWSAISDRVKNNEISLSDALNQHKMARCLLSPITVCTIDHLLMSLTMTREDHHLISYNLANSCVVIDEADFYDDFTLANIQYLLKVLHEWKVPVLIMSASLPDSSLSLYQSTGYKVDSILEDSHDVNKNRKRFEIKDIIDYNEFKDIDPLIEKCFERGNGILYMNTVDSAIALYKHICCDKKRTKEEIDNIHLYHSRFTEPDKLKKEKEIINALGKKAWDEGTAKGIVIMTQIGEMSINISSEIMISELCPIDRMIQRTGRLCRFSDYIGKLYVLIPYRNKTIYPAPYGILENNCWIPSKAFLMTKDVLHLKSYSSDDMTFLLNNVYKEKFKFSSEAKRNVGELEKMFKYNWLICPKDVSDEDDVESKEWRSRNIVYQDDVFVCPPPTHQFRNYSEFLEYKLLYAISLPEYLVIKGKNKLNRIDPGYEVKIGKNSIVRLNVVRTGFYDDKKGLDLTREDNFL
;
A
#
# COMPACT_ATOMS: atom_id res chain seq x y z
N MET A 1 -4.04 -9.29 -5.66
CA MET A 1 -3.39 -8.52 -4.58
C MET A 1 -3.45 -7.03 -4.85
N PRO A 2 -3.70 -6.16 -3.84
CA PRO A 2 -3.78 -4.72 -4.07
C PRO A 2 -2.43 -4.04 -4.30
N THR A 3 -1.35 -4.56 -3.73
CA THR A 3 -0.01 -3.98 -3.88
C THR A 3 1.06 -5.00 -4.21
N ARG A 4 2.21 -4.51 -4.71
CA ARG A 4 3.41 -5.33 -4.96
C ARG A 4 3.94 -5.99 -3.68
N PHE A 5 3.86 -5.28 -2.55
CA PHE A 5 4.31 -5.78 -1.25
C PHE A 5 3.48 -6.97 -0.77
N THR A 6 2.15 -6.85 -0.81
CA THR A 6 1.27 -7.98 -0.48
C THR A 6 1.52 -9.16 -1.40
N ALA A 7 1.72 -8.92 -2.70
CA ALA A 7 2.04 -9.97 -3.65
C ALA A 7 3.36 -10.69 -3.31
N ASN A 8 4.42 -9.95 -2.98
CA ASN A 8 5.69 -10.55 -2.55
C ASN A 8 5.53 -11.40 -1.29
N ALA A 9 4.90 -10.86 -0.24
CA ALA A 9 4.72 -11.55 1.04
C ALA A 9 3.88 -12.84 0.89
N ILE A 10 2.77 -12.76 0.17
CA ILE A 10 1.89 -13.91 -0.10
C ILE A 10 2.61 -14.95 -0.98
N SER A 11 3.34 -14.53 -2.02
CA SER A 11 4.09 -15.46 -2.88
C SER A 11 5.09 -16.30 -2.06
N VAL A 12 5.81 -15.68 -1.12
CA VAL A 12 6.73 -16.40 -0.22
C VAL A 12 6.00 -17.41 0.65
N ASN A 13 4.87 -17.03 1.26
CA ASN A 13 4.11 -17.89 2.13
C ASN A 13 3.48 -19.06 1.35
N VAL A 14 2.86 -18.77 0.22
CA VAL A 14 2.24 -19.79 -0.65
C VAL A 14 3.30 -20.76 -1.18
N SER A 15 4.48 -20.28 -1.55
CA SER A 15 5.58 -21.13 -2.01
C SER A 15 6.08 -22.11 -0.94
N LYS A 16 6.06 -21.71 0.33
CA LYS A 16 6.44 -22.58 1.46
C LYS A 16 5.45 -23.72 1.68
N GLU A 17 4.16 -23.45 1.53
CA GLU A 17 3.10 -24.41 1.84
C GLU A 17 2.72 -25.27 0.62
N LEU A 18 2.68 -24.69 -0.56
CA LEU A 18 2.13 -25.30 -1.77
C LEU A 18 3.17 -25.57 -2.87
N GLY A 19 4.43 -25.17 -2.65
CA GLY A 19 5.50 -25.35 -3.62
C GLY A 19 5.67 -24.18 -4.58
N GLN A 20 6.26 -24.43 -5.76
CA GLN A 20 6.66 -23.40 -6.69
C GLN A 20 5.51 -22.50 -7.12
N THR A 21 5.65 -21.19 -6.85
CA THR A 21 4.66 -20.16 -7.14
C THR A 21 5.25 -19.14 -8.11
N GLY A 22 4.48 -18.79 -9.14
CA GLY A 22 4.80 -17.65 -10.02
C GLY A 22 4.50 -16.33 -9.32
N LEU A 23 5.36 -15.34 -9.52
CA LEU A 23 5.17 -13.96 -9.04
C LEU A 23 5.21 -12.99 -10.20
N TYR A 24 4.15 -12.17 -10.37
CA TYR A 24 4.13 -11.16 -11.41
C TYR A 24 3.54 -9.82 -10.96
N HIS A 25 4.34 -8.78 -11.08
CA HIS A 25 3.98 -7.36 -10.96
C HIS A 25 5.13 -6.52 -11.55
N SER A 26 4.96 -5.21 -11.67
CA SER A 26 5.91 -4.30 -12.34
C SER A 26 7.37 -4.36 -11.84
N SER A 27 7.62 -4.80 -10.60
CA SER A 27 8.97 -4.98 -10.03
C SER A 27 9.32 -6.43 -9.68
N ALA A 28 8.52 -7.43 -10.11
CA ALA A 28 8.78 -8.85 -9.78
C ALA A 28 10.14 -9.34 -10.28
N TRP A 29 10.59 -8.80 -11.43
CA TRP A 29 11.90 -9.12 -11.99
C TRP A 29 13.05 -8.82 -11.01
N SER A 30 12.97 -7.75 -10.23
CA SER A 30 14.00 -7.41 -9.23
C SER A 30 14.18 -8.54 -8.21
N ALA A 31 13.08 -9.06 -7.65
CA ALA A 31 13.14 -10.16 -6.69
C ALA A 31 13.70 -11.47 -7.30
N ILE A 32 13.39 -11.73 -8.58
CA ILE A 32 13.89 -12.89 -9.30
C ILE A 32 15.37 -12.70 -9.65
N SER A 33 15.78 -11.51 -10.10
CA SER A 33 17.17 -11.21 -10.46
C SER A 33 18.13 -11.29 -9.29
N ASP A 34 17.69 -10.96 -8.07
CA ASP A 34 18.50 -11.12 -6.88
C ASP A 34 18.84 -12.59 -6.59
N ARG A 35 17.91 -13.51 -6.86
CA ARG A 35 18.17 -14.96 -6.77
C ARG A 35 19.21 -15.43 -7.80
N VAL A 36 19.23 -14.82 -9.00
CA VAL A 36 20.27 -15.07 -9.99
C VAL A 36 21.63 -14.56 -9.51
N LYS A 37 21.69 -13.33 -8.97
CA LYS A 37 22.92 -12.75 -8.42
C LYS A 37 23.48 -13.57 -7.25
N ASN A 38 22.61 -14.17 -6.46
CA ASN A 38 22.99 -15.06 -5.35
C ASN A 38 23.30 -16.49 -5.79
N ASN A 39 23.31 -16.79 -7.08
CA ASN A 39 23.51 -18.14 -7.66
C ASN A 39 22.51 -19.20 -7.17
N GLU A 40 21.30 -18.80 -6.78
CA GLU A 40 20.23 -19.71 -6.37
C GLU A 40 19.51 -20.34 -7.58
N ILE A 41 19.43 -19.63 -8.68
CA ILE A 41 18.83 -20.07 -9.95
C ILE A 41 19.64 -19.57 -11.15
N SER A 42 19.57 -20.25 -12.28
CA SER A 42 20.16 -19.76 -13.52
C SER A 42 19.36 -18.59 -14.11
N LEU A 43 20.04 -17.75 -14.91
CA LEU A 43 19.35 -16.66 -15.64
C LEU A 43 18.26 -17.21 -16.57
N SER A 44 18.50 -18.33 -17.22
CA SER A 44 17.53 -18.99 -18.11
C SER A 44 16.27 -19.40 -17.35
N ASP A 45 16.44 -20.01 -16.16
CA ASP A 45 15.31 -20.43 -15.33
C ASP A 45 14.54 -19.21 -14.79
N ALA A 46 15.25 -18.16 -14.41
CA ALA A 46 14.66 -16.91 -13.96
C ALA A 46 13.77 -16.28 -15.03
N LEU A 47 14.27 -16.17 -16.26
CA LEU A 47 13.52 -15.66 -17.41
C LEU A 47 12.29 -16.52 -17.70
N ASN A 48 12.43 -17.85 -17.69
CA ASN A 48 11.32 -18.77 -17.88
C ASN A 48 10.26 -18.64 -16.78
N GLN A 49 10.67 -18.61 -15.51
CA GLN A 49 9.75 -18.44 -14.38
C GLN A 49 8.97 -17.13 -14.50
N HIS A 50 9.65 -16.03 -14.83
CA HIS A 50 9.01 -14.72 -15.00
C HIS A 50 8.00 -14.73 -16.17
N LYS A 51 8.36 -15.32 -17.32
CA LYS A 51 7.47 -15.45 -18.47
C LYS A 51 6.27 -16.33 -18.17
N MET A 52 6.45 -17.46 -17.48
CA MET A 52 5.36 -18.34 -17.06
C MET A 52 4.40 -17.63 -16.12
N ALA A 53 4.92 -16.90 -15.12
CA ALA A 53 4.11 -16.12 -14.20
C ALA A 53 3.32 -15.02 -14.93
N ARG A 54 3.96 -14.28 -15.85
CA ARG A 54 3.32 -13.26 -16.68
C ARG A 54 2.12 -13.81 -17.46
N CYS A 55 2.26 -14.99 -18.02
CA CYS A 55 1.20 -15.61 -18.82
C CYS A 55 0.24 -16.47 -17.99
N LEU A 56 0.30 -16.44 -16.66
CA LEU A 56 -0.49 -17.30 -15.77
C LEU A 56 -0.34 -18.80 -16.06
N LEU A 57 0.84 -19.24 -16.48
CA LEU A 57 1.16 -20.62 -16.77
C LEU A 57 1.72 -21.38 -15.56
N SER A 58 2.10 -20.67 -14.49
CA SER A 58 2.49 -21.33 -13.24
C SER A 58 1.25 -21.92 -12.58
N PRO A 59 1.34 -23.10 -11.90
CA PRO A 59 0.20 -23.72 -11.23
C PRO A 59 -0.49 -22.79 -10.26
N ILE A 60 0.28 -21.96 -9.55
CA ILE A 60 -0.20 -20.86 -8.72
C ILE A 60 0.56 -19.61 -9.15
N THR A 61 -0.15 -18.54 -9.48
CA THR A 61 0.46 -17.24 -9.77
C THR A 61 -0.08 -16.19 -8.81
N VAL A 62 0.82 -15.55 -8.08
CA VAL A 62 0.50 -14.35 -7.28
C VAL A 62 0.82 -13.12 -8.09
N CYS A 63 -0.18 -12.27 -8.32
CA CYS A 63 0.00 -11.03 -9.08
C CYS A 63 -0.80 -9.87 -8.47
N THR A 64 -0.49 -8.64 -8.89
CA THR A 64 -1.36 -7.51 -8.59
C THR A 64 -2.59 -7.54 -9.48
N ILE A 65 -3.69 -6.94 -9.01
CA ILE A 65 -4.96 -6.90 -9.76
C ILE A 65 -4.80 -6.21 -11.12
N ASP A 66 -3.89 -5.24 -11.20
CA ASP A 66 -3.60 -4.51 -12.44
C ASP A 66 -3.26 -5.44 -13.60
N HIS A 67 -2.49 -6.50 -13.32
CA HIS A 67 -2.13 -7.48 -14.34
C HIS A 67 -3.34 -8.14 -14.99
N LEU A 68 -4.32 -8.55 -14.18
CA LEU A 68 -5.57 -9.14 -14.69
C LEU A 68 -6.43 -8.10 -15.42
N LEU A 69 -6.52 -6.88 -14.89
CA LEU A 69 -7.27 -5.80 -15.52
C LEU A 69 -6.65 -5.39 -16.87
N MET A 70 -5.33 -5.28 -16.95
CA MET A 70 -4.62 -4.95 -18.18
C MET A 70 -4.80 -6.03 -19.24
N SER A 71 -4.85 -7.31 -18.86
CA SER A 71 -5.09 -8.38 -19.83
C SER A 71 -6.44 -8.27 -20.55
N LEU A 72 -7.45 -7.67 -19.91
CA LEU A 72 -8.76 -7.43 -20.52
C LEU A 72 -8.75 -6.34 -21.59
N THR A 73 -7.70 -5.53 -21.68
CA THR A 73 -7.59 -4.52 -22.76
C THR A 73 -7.36 -5.15 -24.14
N MET A 74 -6.87 -6.38 -24.19
CA MET A 74 -6.54 -7.11 -25.44
C MET A 74 -5.62 -6.35 -26.38
N THR A 75 -4.77 -5.48 -25.84
CA THR A 75 -3.85 -4.64 -26.62
C THR A 75 -2.54 -5.35 -26.99
N ARG A 76 -2.28 -6.53 -26.43
CA ARG A 76 -1.06 -7.31 -26.64
C ARG A 76 -1.40 -8.78 -26.96
N GLU A 77 -0.52 -9.45 -27.69
CA GLU A 77 -0.72 -10.87 -28.05
C GLU A 77 -0.79 -11.79 -26.84
N ASP A 78 0.03 -11.53 -25.80
CA ASP A 78 0.02 -12.34 -24.59
C ASP A 78 -1.25 -12.16 -23.74
N HIS A 79 -2.03 -11.08 -23.93
CA HIS A 79 -3.31 -10.91 -23.28
C HIS A 79 -4.33 -12.01 -23.64
N HIS A 80 -4.28 -12.54 -24.86
CA HIS A 80 -5.13 -13.66 -25.25
C HIS A 80 -4.74 -14.95 -24.50
N LEU A 81 -3.43 -15.19 -24.34
CA LEU A 81 -2.94 -16.35 -23.59
C LEU A 81 -3.28 -16.22 -22.09
N ILE A 82 -3.12 -15.02 -21.53
CA ILE A 82 -3.50 -14.75 -20.13
C ILE A 82 -5.00 -15.00 -19.95
N SER A 83 -5.86 -14.49 -20.83
CA SER A 83 -7.30 -14.69 -20.77
C SER A 83 -7.69 -16.16 -20.90
N TYR A 84 -7.04 -16.91 -21.77
CA TYR A 84 -7.26 -18.36 -21.90
C TYR A 84 -6.90 -19.10 -20.61
N ASN A 85 -5.75 -18.82 -20.00
CA ASN A 85 -5.33 -19.44 -18.75
C ASN A 85 -6.22 -19.02 -17.60
N LEU A 86 -6.62 -17.76 -17.56
CA LEU A 86 -7.55 -17.24 -16.54
C LEU A 86 -8.93 -17.92 -16.63
N ALA A 87 -9.44 -18.14 -17.84
CA ALA A 87 -10.70 -18.85 -18.06
C ALA A 87 -10.67 -20.32 -17.61
N ASN A 88 -9.48 -20.92 -17.48
CA ASN A 88 -9.25 -22.30 -17.05
C ASN A 88 -8.67 -22.39 -15.61
N SER A 89 -8.87 -21.37 -14.80
CA SER A 89 -8.29 -21.26 -13.45
C SER A 89 -9.36 -21.05 -12.38
N CYS A 90 -8.93 -20.83 -11.15
CA CYS A 90 -9.72 -20.19 -10.11
C CYS A 90 -9.00 -18.93 -9.63
N VAL A 91 -9.76 -17.92 -9.20
CA VAL A 91 -9.22 -16.62 -8.83
C VAL A 91 -9.48 -16.35 -7.35
N VAL A 92 -8.43 -15.95 -6.64
CA VAL A 92 -8.52 -15.46 -5.26
C VAL A 92 -8.16 -13.97 -5.24
N ILE A 93 -9.11 -13.13 -4.84
CA ILE A 93 -8.90 -11.69 -4.64
C ILE A 93 -8.80 -11.46 -3.13
N ASP A 94 -7.61 -11.15 -2.66
CA ASP A 94 -7.33 -10.90 -1.25
C ASP A 94 -7.22 -9.40 -0.98
N GLU A 95 -7.52 -8.98 0.26
CA GLU A 95 -7.56 -7.58 0.71
C GLU A 95 -8.48 -6.71 -0.19
N ALA A 96 -9.69 -7.20 -0.41
CA ALA A 96 -10.66 -6.57 -1.33
C ALA A 96 -11.13 -5.17 -0.87
N ASP A 97 -10.97 -4.84 0.40
CA ASP A 97 -11.27 -3.53 1.01
C ASP A 97 -10.24 -2.44 0.72
N PHE A 98 -9.08 -2.81 0.18
CA PHE A 98 -8.02 -1.84 -0.15
C PHE A 98 -8.22 -1.12 -1.48
N TYR A 99 -9.15 -1.55 -2.30
CA TYR A 99 -9.38 -0.92 -3.60
C TYR A 99 -10.27 0.31 -3.45
N ASP A 100 -9.87 1.41 -4.08
CA ASP A 100 -10.70 2.59 -4.23
C ASP A 100 -11.90 2.32 -5.16
N ASP A 101 -12.85 3.24 -5.20
CA ASP A 101 -14.07 3.11 -6.01
C ASP A 101 -13.77 2.97 -7.50
N PHE A 102 -12.73 3.63 -7.99
CA PHE A 102 -12.30 3.58 -9.39
C PHE A 102 -11.75 2.19 -9.76
N THR A 103 -10.84 1.66 -8.96
CA THR A 103 -10.28 0.32 -9.15
C THR A 103 -11.34 -0.75 -8.93
N LEU A 104 -12.22 -0.57 -7.95
CA LEU A 104 -13.31 -1.49 -7.66
C LEU A 104 -14.33 -1.59 -8.81
N ALA A 105 -14.55 -0.48 -9.54
CA ALA A 105 -15.38 -0.51 -10.74
C ALA A 105 -14.76 -1.39 -11.85
N ASN A 106 -13.45 -1.30 -12.05
CA ASN A 106 -12.74 -2.19 -12.99
C ASN A 106 -12.79 -3.65 -12.53
N ILE A 107 -12.64 -3.92 -11.22
CA ILE A 107 -12.76 -5.27 -10.64
C ILE A 107 -14.18 -5.81 -10.85
N GLN A 108 -15.21 -5.00 -10.70
CA GLN A 108 -16.59 -5.42 -10.98
C GLN A 108 -16.74 -5.89 -12.44
N TYR A 109 -16.13 -5.20 -13.39
CA TYR A 109 -16.14 -5.63 -14.77
C TYR A 109 -15.35 -6.94 -14.98
N LEU A 110 -14.17 -7.06 -14.40
CA LEU A 110 -13.41 -8.33 -14.40
C LEU A 110 -14.25 -9.48 -13.87
N LEU A 111 -14.95 -9.29 -12.74
CA LEU A 111 -15.81 -10.33 -12.16
C LEU A 111 -16.96 -10.72 -13.10
N LYS A 112 -17.55 -9.79 -13.85
CA LYS A 112 -18.56 -10.12 -14.88
C LYS A 112 -17.99 -11.00 -15.97
N VAL A 113 -16.78 -10.67 -16.47
CA VAL A 113 -16.09 -11.49 -17.47
C VAL A 113 -15.78 -12.88 -16.92
N LEU A 114 -15.25 -12.96 -15.70
CA LEU A 114 -14.96 -14.24 -15.04
C LEU A 114 -16.22 -15.08 -14.83
N HIS A 115 -17.33 -14.45 -14.48
CA HIS A 115 -18.63 -15.14 -14.37
C HIS A 115 -19.08 -15.74 -15.70
N GLU A 116 -18.99 -14.99 -16.80
CA GLU A 116 -19.32 -15.49 -18.15
C GLU A 116 -18.42 -16.67 -18.56
N TRP A 117 -17.15 -16.66 -18.14
CA TRP A 117 -16.22 -17.76 -18.35
C TRP A 117 -16.40 -18.91 -17.36
N LYS A 118 -17.31 -18.79 -16.38
CA LYS A 118 -17.58 -19.77 -15.31
C LYS A 118 -16.35 -20.02 -14.41
N VAL A 119 -15.52 -19.02 -14.23
CA VAL A 119 -14.33 -19.10 -13.36
C VAL A 119 -14.76 -19.02 -11.89
N PRO A 120 -14.39 -19.96 -11.01
CA PRO A 120 -14.62 -19.83 -9.58
C PRO A 120 -13.83 -18.66 -9.00
N VAL A 121 -14.48 -17.85 -8.15
CA VAL A 121 -13.84 -16.70 -7.50
C VAL A 121 -14.05 -16.74 -6.00
N LEU A 122 -12.96 -16.57 -5.25
CA LEU A 122 -12.98 -16.33 -3.80
C LEU A 122 -12.53 -14.88 -3.55
N ILE A 123 -13.31 -14.12 -2.79
CA ILE A 123 -12.97 -12.76 -2.36
C ILE A 123 -12.76 -12.79 -0.85
N MET A 124 -11.62 -12.28 -0.39
CA MET A 124 -11.25 -12.24 1.03
C MET A 124 -10.95 -10.81 1.45
N SER A 125 -11.35 -10.46 2.66
CA SER A 125 -11.07 -9.17 3.28
C SER A 125 -11.33 -9.24 4.78
N ALA A 126 -10.57 -8.45 5.54
CA ALA A 126 -10.78 -8.30 6.99
C ALA A 126 -11.87 -7.26 7.32
N SER A 127 -12.22 -6.38 6.37
CA SER A 127 -13.11 -5.23 6.61
C SER A 127 -14.10 -4.98 5.46
N LEU A 128 -14.82 -6.04 5.05
CA LEU A 128 -15.81 -5.94 3.98
C LEU A 128 -17.20 -5.63 4.57
N PRO A 129 -17.80 -4.45 4.28
CA PRO A 129 -19.14 -4.12 4.77
C PRO A 129 -20.23 -4.88 4.01
N ASP A 130 -21.35 -5.16 4.67
CA ASP A 130 -22.51 -5.84 4.06
C ASP A 130 -23.05 -5.11 2.84
N SER A 131 -22.93 -3.79 2.81
CA SER A 131 -23.34 -2.97 1.65
C SER A 131 -22.60 -3.31 0.36
N SER A 132 -21.39 -3.91 0.46
CA SER A 132 -20.59 -4.36 -0.68
C SER A 132 -21.18 -5.60 -1.37
N LEU A 133 -21.99 -6.41 -0.68
CA LEU A 133 -22.66 -7.58 -1.28
C LEU A 133 -23.40 -7.24 -2.55
N SER A 134 -24.12 -6.09 -2.55
CA SER A 134 -24.89 -5.66 -3.73
C SER A 134 -24.00 -5.42 -4.96
N LEU A 135 -22.73 -5.04 -4.76
CA LEU A 135 -21.76 -4.87 -5.83
C LEU A 135 -21.40 -6.24 -6.44
N TYR A 136 -21.09 -7.22 -5.60
CA TYR A 136 -20.70 -8.56 -6.04
C TYR A 136 -21.86 -9.33 -6.66
N GLN A 137 -23.08 -9.21 -6.10
CA GLN A 137 -24.31 -9.78 -6.69
C GLN A 137 -24.58 -9.26 -8.11
N SER A 138 -24.25 -8.00 -8.38
CA SER A 138 -24.43 -7.38 -9.70
C SER A 138 -23.50 -7.92 -10.79
N THR A 139 -22.53 -8.76 -10.43
CA THR A 139 -21.57 -9.36 -11.38
C THR A 139 -22.06 -10.68 -12.01
N GLY A 140 -23.19 -11.20 -11.52
CA GLY A 140 -23.77 -12.46 -11.97
C GLY A 140 -23.49 -13.65 -11.04
N TYR A 141 -22.47 -13.56 -10.19
CA TYR A 141 -22.21 -14.59 -9.18
C TYR A 141 -23.33 -14.65 -8.14
N LYS A 142 -23.69 -15.87 -7.73
CA LYS A 142 -24.63 -16.07 -6.62
C LYS A 142 -23.86 -15.87 -5.31
N VAL A 143 -24.09 -14.75 -4.67
CA VAL A 143 -23.50 -14.41 -3.37
C VAL A 143 -24.64 -14.12 -2.42
N ASP A 144 -24.93 -15.07 -1.52
CA ASP A 144 -26.06 -14.97 -0.61
C ASP A 144 -25.71 -14.24 0.69
N SER A 145 -24.46 -14.41 1.14
CA SER A 145 -23.94 -13.80 2.38
C SER A 145 -22.43 -13.69 2.36
N ILE A 146 -21.89 -12.84 3.23
CA ILE A 146 -20.46 -12.86 3.59
C ILE A 146 -20.26 -14.09 4.49
N LEU A 147 -19.31 -14.96 4.11
CA LEU A 147 -18.93 -16.09 4.95
C LEU A 147 -17.96 -15.58 6.02
N GLU A 148 -18.34 -15.76 7.26
CA GLU A 148 -17.50 -15.51 8.41
C GLU A 148 -16.98 -16.82 8.99
N ASP A 149 -15.80 -16.77 9.62
CA ASP A 149 -15.30 -17.92 10.35
C ASP A 149 -16.19 -18.21 11.58
N SER A 150 -17.07 -19.21 11.43
CA SER A 150 -17.99 -19.62 12.50
C SER A 150 -17.28 -20.31 13.67
N HIS A 151 -16.04 -20.76 13.50
CA HIS A 151 -15.23 -21.42 14.52
C HIS A 151 -14.33 -20.47 15.30
N ASP A 152 -14.31 -19.16 14.94
CA ASP A 152 -13.59 -18.16 15.73
C ASP A 152 -14.31 -17.94 17.08
N VAL A 153 -13.96 -18.81 18.04
CA VAL A 153 -14.42 -18.67 19.44
C VAL A 153 -14.01 -17.35 20.09
N ASN A 154 -13.13 -16.58 19.44
CA ASN A 154 -12.59 -15.32 19.92
C ASN A 154 -13.28 -14.08 19.33
N LYS A 155 -14.30 -14.22 18.48
CA LYS A 155 -15.01 -13.09 17.86
C LYS A 155 -15.46 -12.03 18.88
N ASN A 156 -16.04 -12.49 19.99
CA ASN A 156 -16.55 -11.63 21.07
C ASN A 156 -15.47 -11.21 22.07
N ARG A 157 -14.27 -11.78 21.96
CA ARG A 157 -13.17 -11.43 22.84
C ARG A 157 -12.74 -9.98 22.58
N LYS A 158 -12.61 -9.21 23.67
CA LYS A 158 -12.10 -7.84 23.59
C LYS A 158 -10.62 -7.86 23.21
N ARG A 159 -10.33 -7.23 22.07
CA ARG A 159 -8.99 -7.20 21.48
C ARG A 159 -8.20 -5.97 21.90
N PHE A 160 -8.87 -4.85 22.00
CA PHE A 160 -8.27 -3.59 22.41
C PHE A 160 -9.29 -2.70 23.16
N GLU A 161 -8.76 -1.71 23.84
CA GLU A 161 -9.54 -0.68 24.54
C GLU A 161 -9.09 0.71 24.05
N ILE A 162 -10.03 1.54 23.66
CA ILE A 162 -9.76 2.97 23.42
C ILE A 162 -9.64 3.66 24.77
N LYS A 163 -8.42 4.05 25.11
CA LYS A 163 -8.10 4.70 26.38
C LYS A 163 -8.36 6.20 26.36
N ASP A 164 -8.21 6.82 25.19
CA ASP A 164 -8.45 8.24 25.03
C ASP A 164 -8.67 8.61 23.57
N ILE A 165 -9.38 9.72 23.34
CA ILE A 165 -9.57 10.35 22.03
C ILE A 165 -9.19 11.82 22.20
N ILE A 166 -8.06 12.22 21.62
CA ILE A 166 -7.40 13.50 21.91
C ILE A 166 -7.34 14.36 20.65
N ASP A 167 -7.87 15.56 20.75
CA ASP A 167 -7.63 16.62 19.79
C ASP A 167 -6.19 17.13 19.95
N TYR A 168 -5.39 17.16 18.90
CA TYR A 168 -4.03 17.67 18.96
C TYR A 168 -3.72 18.65 17.82
N ASN A 169 -2.93 19.65 18.14
CA ASN A 169 -2.44 20.67 17.21
C ASN A 169 -0.92 20.55 17.01
N GLU A 170 -0.21 20.22 18.08
CA GLU A 170 1.25 20.08 18.12
C GLU A 170 1.64 18.73 18.72
N PHE A 171 2.83 18.20 18.39
CA PHE A 171 3.28 16.93 18.94
C PHE A 171 3.50 16.95 20.46
N LYS A 172 3.73 18.12 21.03
CA LYS A 172 3.80 18.28 22.49
C LYS A 172 2.52 17.84 23.20
N ASP A 173 1.36 17.99 22.54
CA ASP A 173 0.07 17.56 23.10
C ASP A 173 0.01 16.05 23.33
N ILE A 174 0.80 15.28 22.58
CA ILE A 174 0.83 13.82 22.64
C ILE A 174 2.11 13.24 23.29
N ASP A 175 3.04 14.06 23.74
CA ASP A 175 4.25 13.61 24.45
C ASP A 175 3.94 12.65 25.61
N PRO A 176 2.89 12.88 26.47
CA PRO A 176 2.56 11.94 27.53
C PRO A 176 2.17 10.54 27.02
N LEU A 177 1.64 10.44 25.79
CA LEU A 177 1.30 9.15 25.18
C LEU A 177 2.54 8.46 24.62
N ILE A 178 3.45 9.24 24.04
CA ILE A 178 4.74 8.76 23.53
C ILE A 178 5.55 8.18 24.70
N GLU A 179 5.57 8.84 25.86
CA GLU A 179 6.22 8.33 27.06
C GLU A 179 5.69 6.95 27.46
N LYS A 180 4.38 6.72 27.43
CA LYS A 180 3.81 5.39 27.72
C LYS A 180 4.33 4.28 26.80
N CYS A 181 4.63 4.60 25.52
CA CYS A 181 5.25 3.64 24.60
C CYS A 181 6.69 3.30 25.03
N PHE A 182 7.45 4.30 25.46
CA PHE A 182 8.82 4.09 25.98
C PHE A 182 8.82 3.32 27.29
N GLU A 183 7.96 3.68 28.23
CA GLU A 183 7.79 2.95 29.51
C GLU A 183 7.43 1.48 29.29
N ARG A 184 6.58 1.20 28.29
CA ARG A 184 6.21 -0.18 27.94
C ARG A 184 7.28 -0.91 27.14
N GLY A 185 8.18 -0.17 26.50
CA GLY A 185 9.22 -0.70 25.63
C GLY A 185 8.77 -1.04 24.21
N ASN A 186 7.46 -0.90 23.90
CA ASN A 186 6.94 -1.13 22.56
C ASN A 186 5.76 -0.19 22.24
N GLY A 187 5.62 0.17 20.97
CA GLY A 187 4.52 1.02 20.51
C GLY A 187 4.45 1.13 18.99
N ILE A 188 3.24 1.29 18.47
CA ILE A 188 2.99 1.59 17.05
C ILE A 188 2.29 2.95 16.97
N LEU A 189 2.84 3.86 16.17
CA LEU A 189 2.32 5.19 15.94
C LEU A 189 1.92 5.34 14.46
N TYR A 190 0.63 5.48 14.20
CA TYR A 190 0.11 5.69 12.84
C TYR A 190 -0.18 7.16 12.57
N MET A 191 0.55 7.73 11.61
CA MET A 191 0.29 9.05 11.08
C MET A 191 -0.36 8.96 9.70
N ASN A 192 -1.30 9.84 9.42
CA ASN A 192 -2.05 9.80 8.16
C ASN A 192 -1.25 10.33 6.97
N THR A 193 -0.23 11.13 7.19
CA THR A 193 0.61 11.69 6.13
C THR A 193 2.09 11.40 6.37
N VAL A 194 2.86 11.28 5.29
CA VAL A 194 4.31 11.09 5.38
C VAL A 194 4.99 12.30 6.02
N ASP A 195 4.52 13.52 5.73
CA ASP A 195 5.06 14.73 6.34
C ASP A 195 4.89 14.71 7.87
N SER A 196 3.70 14.30 8.39
CA SER A 196 3.46 14.17 9.83
C SER A 196 4.32 13.06 10.46
N ALA A 197 4.50 11.93 9.77
CA ALA A 197 5.32 10.82 10.27
C ALA A 197 6.80 11.22 10.40
N ILE A 198 7.37 11.88 9.38
CA ILE A 198 8.75 12.40 9.43
C ILE A 198 8.89 13.44 10.53
N ALA A 199 7.90 14.30 10.67
CA ALA A 199 7.88 15.36 11.64
C ALA A 199 7.84 14.82 13.07
N LEU A 200 6.96 13.84 13.34
CA LEU A 200 6.91 13.15 14.63
C LEU A 200 8.22 12.43 14.95
N TYR A 201 8.81 11.74 13.96
CA TYR A 201 10.11 11.10 14.13
C TYR A 201 11.19 12.11 14.56
N LYS A 202 11.26 13.27 13.89
CA LYS A 202 12.20 14.34 14.26
C LYS A 202 11.92 14.87 15.67
N HIS A 203 10.65 15.11 16.00
CA HIS A 203 10.24 15.60 17.33
C HIS A 203 10.76 14.67 18.43
N ILE A 204 10.53 13.36 18.28
CA ILE A 204 10.98 12.37 19.29
C ILE A 204 12.51 12.27 19.33
N CYS A 205 13.19 12.23 18.16
CA CYS A 205 14.66 12.11 18.11
C CYS A 205 15.40 13.38 18.61
N CYS A 206 14.75 14.55 18.56
CA CYS A 206 15.32 15.81 19.06
C CYS A 206 15.10 16.02 20.56
N ASP A 207 14.29 15.18 21.20
CA ASP A 207 14.06 15.29 22.66
C ASP A 207 15.35 14.91 23.41
N LYS A 208 15.90 15.89 24.15
CA LYS A 208 17.13 15.74 24.92
C LYS A 208 17.05 14.71 26.06
N LYS A 209 15.85 14.28 26.42
CA LYS A 209 15.63 13.22 27.41
C LYS A 209 15.90 11.83 26.86
N ARG A 210 15.96 11.66 25.52
CA ARG A 210 16.13 10.35 24.90
C ARG A 210 17.58 9.90 24.90
N THR A 211 17.77 8.66 25.31
CA THR A 211 19.07 8.00 25.18
C THR A 211 19.32 7.60 23.71
N LYS A 212 20.60 7.38 23.38
CA LYS A 212 20.94 6.89 22.04
C LYS A 212 20.29 5.53 21.75
N GLU A 213 20.22 4.64 22.75
CA GLU A 213 19.58 3.34 22.61
C GLU A 213 18.09 3.46 22.30
N GLU A 214 17.37 4.37 22.96
CA GLU A 214 15.96 4.63 22.67
C GLU A 214 15.77 5.14 21.23
N ILE A 215 16.62 6.07 20.79
CA ILE A 215 16.57 6.63 19.43
C ILE A 215 16.85 5.55 18.37
N ASP A 216 17.84 4.68 18.61
CA ASP A 216 18.18 3.59 17.68
C ASP A 216 17.07 2.52 17.59
N ASN A 217 16.17 2.43 18.58
CA ASN A 217 14.99 1.57 18.58
C ASN A 217 13.71 2.26 18.04
N ILE A 218 13.82 3.44 17.42
CA ILE A 218 12.71 4.10 16.74
C ILE A 218 12.82 3.83 15.25
N HIS A 219 11.80 3.20 14.69
CA HIS A 219 11.73 2.86 13.26
C HIS A 219 10.68 3.72 12.56
N LEU A 220 11.07 4.41 11.51
CA LEU A 220 10.16 5.16 10.66
C LEU A 220 9.93 4.41 9.34
N TYR A 221 8.66 4.25 8.94
CA TYR A 221 8.29 3.52 7.72
C TYR A 221 7.17 4.19 6.92
N HIS A 222 7.47 4.59 5.69
CA HIS A 222 6.53 5.26 4.79
C HIS A 222 6.93 5.10 3.31
N SER A 223 6.11 5.61 2.38
CA SER A 223 6.30 5.45 0.95
C SER A 223 7.51 6.16 0.33
N ARG A 224 8.11 7.17 1.04
CA ARG A 224 9.21 7.97 0.50
C ARG A 224 10.61 7.41 0.82
N PHE A 225 10.74 6.09 0.94
CA PHE A 225 12.01 5.38 0.90
C PHE A 225 12.20 4.72 -0.46
N THR A 226 13.46 4.47 -0.85
CA THR A 226 13.77 3.59 -1.99
C THR A 226 13.31 2.16 -1.72
N GLU A 227 13.14 1.34 -2.74
CA GLU A 227 12.73 -0.06 -2.54
C GLU A 227 13.73 -0.86 -1.66
N PRO A 228 15.07 -0.75 -1.85
CA PRO A 228 16.02 -1.41 -0.96
C PRO A 228 15.90 -0.97 0.50
N ASP A 229 15.72 0.34 0.75
CA ASP A 229 15.58 0.84 2.12
C ASP A 229 14.26 0.43 2.76
N LYS A 230 13.16 0.33 1.98
CA LYS A 230 11.90 -0.23 2.47
C LYS A 230 12.07 -1.68 2.93
N LEU A 231 12.71 -2.53 2.12
CA LEU A 231 12.98 -3.92 2.47
C LEU A 231 13.86 -4.06 3.72
N LYS A 232 14.88 -3.20 3.85
CA LYS A 232 15.72 -3.14 5.04
C LYS A 232 14.90 -2.77 6.27
N LYS A 233 14.09 -1.70 6.18
CA LYS A 233 13.21 -1.22 7.25
C LYS A 233 12.18 -2.27 7.67
N GLU A 234 11.56 -2.97 6.73
CA GLU A 234 10.64 -4.06 7.05
C GLU A 234 11.30 -5.15 7.88
N LYS A 235 12.51 -5.56 7.51
CA LYS A 235 13.27 -6.54 8.28
C LYS A 235 13.59 -6.04 9.69
N GLU A 236 14.02 -4.78 9.83
CA GLU A 236 14.28 -4.15 11.12
C GLU A 236 13.02 -4.15 12.01
N ILE A 237 11.88 -3.72 11.46
CA ILE A 237 10.60 -3.66 12.17
C ILE A 237 10.09 -5.06 12.55
N ILE A 238 10.21 -6.04 11.64
CA ILE A 238 9.83 -7.43 11.94
C ILE A 238 10.75 -8.04 13.00
N ASN A 239 12.04 -7.73 12.99
CA ASN A 239 12.96 -8.18 14.04
C ASN A 239 12.63 -7.54 15.39
N ALA A 240 12.17 -6.29 15.42
CA ALA A 240 11.82 -5.56 16.63
C ALA A 240 10.47 -6.00 17.24
N LEU A 241 9.41 -6.11 16.42
CA LEU A 241 8.03 -6.32 16.88
C LEU A 241 7.31 -7.47 16.19
N GLY A 242 7.99 -8.31 15.41
CA GLY A 242 7.41 -9.48 14.76
C GLY A 242 7.18 -10.65 15.70
N LYS A 243 6.50 -11.68 15.21
CA LYS A 243 6.09 -12.85 16.02
C LYS A 243 7.25 -13.47 16.80
N LYS A 244 8.40 -13.68 16.15
CA LYS A 244 9.57 -14.28 16.78
C LYS A 244 10.03 -13.48 18.01
N ALA A 245 10.12 -12.16 17.92
CA ALA A 245 10.51 -11.31 19.04
C ALA A 245 9.53 -11.39 20.21
N TRP A 246 8.22 -11.52 19.91
CA TRP A 246 7.19 -11.73 20.93
C TRP A 246 7.27 -13.11 21.57
N ASP A 247 7.45 -14.16 20.78
CA ASP A 247 7.61 -15.53 21.28
C ASP A 247 8.85 -15.69 22.18
N GLU A 248 9.94 -14.96 21.87
CA GLU A 248 11.19 -14.95 22.63
C GLU A 248 11.20 -13.94 23.81
N GLY A 249 10.15 -13.12 23.96
CA GLY A 249 10.09 -12.08 24.98
C GLY A 249 11.09 -10.92 24.77
N THR A 250 11.57 -10.73 23.55
CA THR A 250 12.56 -9.69 23.16
C THR A 250 11.95 -8.53 22.42
N ALA A 251 10.61 -8.52 22.25
CA ALA A 251 9.90 -7.48 21.49
C ALA A 251 10.14 -6.10 22.11
N LYS A 252 10.85 -5.22 21.39
CA LYS A 252 11.21 -3.87 21.83
C LYS A 252 11.32 -2.94 20.64
N GLY A 253 10.77 -1.74 20.76
CA GLY A 253 10.90 -0.66 19.78
C GLY A 253 9.61 0.13 19.56
N ILE A 254 9.78 1.30 18.98
CA ILE A 254 8.68 2.18 18.58
C ILE A 254 8.68 2.30 17.07
N VAL A 255 7.53 2.01 16.46
CA VAL A 255 7.37 2.06 15.00
C VAL A 255 6.42 3.20 14.63
N ILE A 256 6.91 4.18 13.88
CA ILE A 256 6.13 5.26 13.31
C ILE A 256 5.87 4.92 11.85
N MET A 257 4.61 4.85 11.44
CA MET A 257 4.28 4.48 10.07
C MET A 257 3.02 5.16 9.53
N THR A 258 2.86 5.06 8.22
CA THR A 258 1.67 5.56 7.50
C THR A 258 0.87 4.38 6.94
N GLN A 259 -0.05 4.63 6.02
CA GLN A 259 -0.91 3.61 5.39
C GLN A 259 -0.14 2.41 4.83
N ILE A 260 1.12 2.58 4.43
CA ILE A 260 1.94 1.47 3.95
C ILE A 260 2.12 0.39 5.02
N GLY A 261 2.11 0.77 6.30
CA GLY A 261 2.18 -0.14 7.43
C GLY A 261 0.86 -0.86 7.75
N GLU A 262 -0.27 -0.45 7.16
CA GLU A 262 -1.57 -1.14 7.33
C GLU A 262 -1.58 -2.49 6.62
N MET A 263 -0.69 -2.69 5.67
CA MET A 263 -0.59 -3.90 4.85
C MET A 263 0.76 -4.58 5.07
N SER A 264 0.81 -5.87 4.85
CA SER A 264 2.02 -6.68 4.66
C SER A 264 2.98 -6.85 5.84
N ILE A 265 2.97 -5.99 6.86
CA ILE A 265 3.90 -6.11 7.99
C ILE A 265 3.23 -6.85 9.14
N ASN A 266 3.77 -8.03 9.47
CA ASN A 266 3.24 -8.88 10.53
C ASN A 266 3.94 -8.59 11.87
N ILE A 267 3.45 -7.53 12.54
CA ILE A 267 3.98 -7.02 13.82
C ILE A 267 2.87 -6.88 14.86
N SER A 268 3.27 -6.71 16.09
CA SER A 268 2.37 -6.51 17.23
C SER A 268 2.93 -5.48 18.21
N SER A 269 2.04 -4.74 18.88
CA SER A 269 2.38 -3.92 20.03
C SER A 269 1.26 -3.94 21.07
N GLU A 270 1.55 -3.54 22.29
CA GLU A 270 0.56 -3.43 23.36
C GLU A 270 -0.07 -2.04 23.41
N ILE A 271 0.63 -1.03 22.87
CA ILE A 271 0.18 0.35 22.80
C ILE A 271 0.18 0.81 21.35
N MET A 272 -0.91 1.42 20.94
CA MET A 272 -1.03 2.08 19.64
C MET A 272 -1.53 3.50 19.83
N ILE A 273 -0.87 4.42 19.14
CA ILE A 273 -1.30 5.80 18.97
C ILE A 273 -1.62 5.97 17.50
N SER A 274 -2.86 6.31 17.16
CA SER A 274 -3.27 6.41 15.76
C SER A 274 -4.01 7.70 15.50
N GLU A 275 -3.59 8.46 14.50
CA GLU A 275 -4.48 9.47 13.95
C GLU A 275 -5.79 8.84 13.48
N LEU A 276 -6.89 9.56 13.66
CA LEU A 276 -8.22 9.15 13.20
C LEU A 276 -8.20 8.91 11.69
N CYS A 277 -8.80 7.81 11.28
CA CYS A 277 -8.96 7.41 9.89
C CYS A 277 -10.34 6.75 9.71
N PRO A 278 -10.82 6.50 8.49
CA PRO A 278 -12.02 5.72 8.26
C PRO A 278 -11.98 4.35 8.93
N ILE A 279 -13.14 3.84 9.33
CA ILE A 279 -13.26 2.65 10.20
C ILE A 279 -12.62 1.39 9.59
N ASP A 280 -12.68 1.21 8.28
CA ASP A 280 -12.01 0.12 7.56
C ASP A 280 -10.49 0.16 7.79
N ARG A 281 -9.88 1.32 7.72
CA ARG A 281 -8.45 1.53 8.00
C ARG A 281 -8.14 1.34 9.49
N MET A 282 -9.05 1.81 10.37
CA MET A 282 -8.90 1.61 11.82
C MET A 282 -8.91 0.12 12.18
N ILE A 283 -9.73 -0.70 11.54
CA ILE A 283 -9.74 -2.16 11.69
C ILE A 283 -8.37 -2.74 11.31
N GLN A 284 -7.81 -2.34 10.17
CA GLN A 284 -6.50 -2.80 9.72
C GLN A 284 -5.37 -2.41 10.69
N ARG A 285 -5.41 -1.19 11.23
CA ARG A 285 -4.44 -0.72 12.22
C ARG A 285 -4.58 -1.50 13.53
N THR A 286 -5.77 -1.57 14.09
CA THR A 286 -6.03 -2.23 15.38
C THR A 286 -5.78 -3.74 15.34
N GLY A 287 -5.86 -4.37 14.17
CA GLY A 287 -5.43 -5.76 13.96
C GLY A 287 -3.95 -6.03 14.31
N ARG A 288 -3.16 -5.01 14.62
CA ARG A 288 -1.76 -5.12 15.08
C ARG A 288 -1.60 -4.91 16.59
N LEU A 289 -2.69 -4.57 17.28
CA LEU A 289 -2.68 -4.51 18.75
C LEU A 289 -2.80 -5.90 19.35
N CYS A 290 -1.84 -6.28 20.19
CA CYS A 290 -1.79 -7.57 20.88
C CYS A 290 -2.06 -8.76 19.94
N ARG A 291 -1.54 -8.67 18.69
CA ARG A 291 -1.79 -9.68 17.64
C ARG A 291 -1.27 -11.06 18.02
N PHE A 292 -0.18 -11.12 18.76
CA PHE A 292 0.50 -12.37 19.15
C PHE A 292 0.29 -12.72 20.62
N SER A 293 -0.63 -12.05 21.30
CA SER A 293 -0.90 -12.28 22.71
C SER A 293 -2.38 -12.21 23.02
N ASP A 294 -2.75 -12.70 24.20
CA ASP A 294 -4.13 -12.68 24.70
C ASP A 294 -4.46 -11.42 25.49
N TYR A 295 -3.57 -10.46 25.57
CA TYR A 295 -3.80 -9.20 26.27
C TYR A 295 -4.73 -8.26 25.48
N ILE A 296 -5.35 -7.32 26.20
CA ILE A 296 -6.15 -6.24 25.62
C ILE A 296 -5.20 -5.09 25.30
N GLY A 297 -5.08 -4.75 24.02
CA GLY A 297 -4.25 -3.65 23.55
C GLY A 297 -4.82 -2.29 23.95
N LYS A 298 -3.95 -1.29 24.11
CA LYS A 298 -4.33 0.09 24.44
C LYS A 298 -4.24 0.96 23.20
N LEU A 299 -5.39 1.50 22.76
CA LEU A 299 -5.48 2.42 21.63
C LEU A 299 -5.70 3.85 22.15
N TYR A 300 -4.91 4.78 21.63
CA TYR A 300 -5.11 6.22 21.75
C TYR A 300 -5.40 6.78 20.35
N VAL A 301 -6.56 7.43 20.20
CA VAL A 301 -6.98 8.00 18.90
C VAL A 301 -6.68 9.48 18.92
N LEU A 302 -5.99 9.96 17.90
CA LEU A 302 -5.63 11.37 17.74
C LEU A 302 -6.48 12.00 16.67
N ILE A 303 -7.10 13.13 16.95
CA ILE A 303 -7.80 13.94 15.96
C ILE A 303 -6.90 15.12 15.60
N PRO A 304 -6.29 15.12 14.41
CA PRO A 304 -5.39 16.20 14.02
C PRO A 304 -6.15 17.47 13.68
N TYR A 305 -5.71 18.58 14.24
CA TYR A 305 -6.20 19.93 13.93
C TYR A 305 -5.09 20.74 13.26
N ARG A 306 -5.48 21.59 12.30
CA ARG A 306 -4.64 22.64 11.72
C ARG A 306 -5.48 23.91 11.59
N ASN A 307 -4.98 25.03 12.05
CA ASN A 307 -5.72 26.31 12.02
C ASN A 307 -7.15 26.19 12.58
N LYS A 308 -7.31 25.49 13.71
CA LYS A 308 -8.58 25.27 14.40
C LYS A 308 -9.60 24.42 13.63
N THR A 309 -9.21 23.79 12.54
CA THR A 309 -10.06 22.88 11.77
C THR A 309 -9.47 21.48 11.75
N ILE A 310 -10.33 20.45 11.70
CA ILE A 310 -9.88 19.08 11.58
C ILE A 310 -9.08 18.93 10.28
N TYR A 311 -7.93 18.29 10.38
CA TYR A 311 -7.07 17.99 9.22
C TYR A 311 -7.16 16.50 8.85
N PRO A 312 -8.07 16.12 7.94
CA PRO A 312 -8.37 14.71 7.64
C PRO A 312 -7.43 14.07 6.62
N ALA A 313 -6.48 14.80 6.04
CA ALA A 313 -5.66 14.28 4.95
C ALA A 313 -5.04 12.91 5.28
N PRO A 314 -5.09 11.94 4.34
CA PRO A 314 -5.63 12.01 2.98
C PRO A 314 -7.13 11.62 2.87
N TYR A 315 -7.85 11.44 3.98
CA TYR A 315 -9.21 10.93 4.04
C TYR A 315 -10.28 12.03 3.86
N GLY A 316 -10.16 12.79 2.79
CA GLY A 316 -11.04 13.88 2.44
C GLY A 316 -10.78 14.42 1.06
N ILE A 317 -11.40 15.53 0.74
CA ILE A 317 -11.23 16.24 -0.54
C ILE A 317 -10.51 17.56 -0.27
N LEU A 318 -9.52 17.89 -1.09
CA LEU A 318 -8.81 19.17 -1.02
C LEU A 318 -9.51 20.18 -1.93
N GLU A 319 -10.20 21.16 -1.33
CA GLU A 319 -10.86 22.26 -2.05
C GLU A 319 -10.32 23.60 -1.54
N ASN A 320 -9.95 24.47 -2.44
CA ASN A 320 -9.44 25.82 -2.11
C ASN A 320 -8.31 25.82 -1.03
N ASN A 321 -7.39 24.86 -1.11
CA ASN A 321 -6.33 24.62 -0.12
C ASN A 321 -6.81 24.22 1.29
N CYS A 322 -8.08 23.90 1.46
CA CYS A 322 -8.66 23.37 2.70
C CYS A 322 -9.07 21.91 2.50
N TRP A 323 -8.75 21.07 3.49
CA TRP A 323 -9.20 19.69 3.49
C TRP A 323 -10.60 19.57 4.07
N ILE A 324 -11.53 19.00 3.32
CA ILE A 324 -12.89 18.68 3.75
C ILE A 324 -12.92 17.20 4.10
N PRO A 325 -13.26 16.81 5.36
CA PRO A 325 -13.32 15.41 5.76
C PRO A 325 -14.33 14.60 4.93
N SER A 326 -13.96 13.36 4.62
CA SER A 326 -14.92 12.42 4.01
C SER A 326 -16.03 12.05 5.01
N LYS A 327 -17.18 11.62 4.47
CA LYS A 327 -18.31 11.15 5.31
C LYS A 327 -17.88 9.99 6.21
N ALA A 328 -17.13 9.02 5.69
CA ALA A 328 -16.64 7.88 6.45
C ALA A 328 -15.70 8.30 7.60
N PHE A 329 -14.83 9.29 7.38
CA PHE A 329 -13.97 9.84 8.43
C PHE A 329 -14.79 10.47 9.57
N LEU A 330 -15.79 11.32 9.25
CA LEU A 330 -16.65 11.97 10.25
C LEU A 330 -17.49 10.94 11.00
N MET A 331 -18.12 10.01 10.29
CA MET A 331 -18.92 8.95 10.92
C MET A 331 -18.06 8.07 11.83
N THR A 332 -16.80 7.79 11.46
CA THR A 332 -15.89 7.04 12.33
C THR A 332 -15.60 7.79 13.61
N LYS A 333 -15.38 9.12 13.53
CA LYS A 333 -15.23 9.97 14.73
C LYS A 333 -16.42 9.84 15.67
N ASP A 334 -17.63 9.86 15.11
CA ASP A 334 -18.87 9.86 15.89
C ASP A 334 -19.19 8.50 16.55
N VAL A 335 -18.76 7.39 15.96
CA VAL A 335 -19.06 6.03 16.47
C VAL A 335 -17.99 5.44 17.38
N LEU A 336 -16.78 6.00 17.41
CA LEU A 336 -15.73 5.54 18.31
C LEU A 336 -15.93 6.14 19.72
N HIS A 337 -15.89 5.28 20.73
CA HIS A 337 -16.08 5.67 22.13
C HIS A 337 -15.03 5.02 23.04
N LEU A 338 -14.85 5.57 24.24
CA LEU A 338 -13.96 5.01 25.26
C LEU A 338 -14.54 3.72 25.83
N LYS A 339 -14.19 2.60 25.21
CA LYS A 339 -14.57 1.24 25.65
C LYS A 339 -13.64 0.20 25.05
N SER A 340 -13.81 -1.04 25.49
CA SER A 340 -13.13 -2.19 24.86
C SER A 340 -13.93 -2.71 23.67
N TYR A 341 -13.22 -3.09 22.62
CA TYR A 341 -13.77 -3.57 21.35
C TYR A 341 -13.35 -5.00 21.05
N SER A 342 -14.29 -5.77 20.53
CA SER A 342 -14.07 -7.08 19.89
C SER A 342 -14.06 -6.94 18.36
N SER A 343 -13.78 -8.03 17.66
CA SER A 343 -13.91 -8.07 16.19
C SER A 343 -15.36 -7.81 15.76
N ASP A 344 -16.34 -8.40 16.46
CA ASP A 344 -17.77 -8.17 16.17
C ASP A 344 -18.19 -6.71 16.39
N ASP A 345 -17.69 -6.06 17.46
CA ASP A 345 -17.94 -4.62 17.65
C ASP A 345 -17.44 -3.82 16.44
N MET A 346 -16.24 -4.14 15.93
CA MET A 346 -15.66 -3.41 14.80
C MET A 346 -16.40 -3.69 13.49
N THR A 347 -16.86 -4.93 13.25
CA THR A 347 -17.73 -5.27 12.11
C THR A 347 -19.07 -4.53 12.19
N PHE A 348 -19.66 -4.44 13.37
CA PHE A 348 -20.87 -3.63 13.58
C PHE A 348 -20.65 -2.15 13.26
N LEU A 349 -19.53 -1.57 13.70
CA LEU A 349 -19.19 -0.18 13.38
C LEU A 349 -18.93 0.02 11.88
N LEU A 350 -18.24 -0.93 11.23
CA LEU A 350 -18.00 -0.91 9.80
C LEU A 350 -19.32 -0.82 9.02
N ASN A 351 -20.27 -1.69 9.35
CA ASN A 351 -21.59 -1.72 8.72
C ASN A 351 -22.41 -0.46 9.04
N ASN A 352 -22.20 0.17 10.19
CA ASN A 352 -22.82 1.43 10.54
C ASN A 352 -22.28 2.62 9.73
N VAL A 353 -20.97 2.67 9.49
CA VAL A 353 -20.34 3.73 8.70
C VAL A 353 -20.64 3.57 7.22
N TYR A 354 -20.60 2.34 6.71
CA TYR A 354 -20.81 2.03 5.29
C TYR A 354 -22.19 1.45 4.98
N LYS A 355 -23.25 2.04 5.54
CA LYS A 355 -24.66 1.59 5.31
C LYS A 355 -25.15 1.75 3.89
N GLU A 356 -24.69 2.80 3.20
CA GLU A 356 -25.17 3.14 1.89
C GLU A 356 -24.64 2.18 0.84
N LYS A 357 -25.50 1.80 -0.10
CA LYS A 357 -25.08 1.03 -1.27
C LYS A 357 -23.98 1.78 -2.01
N PHE A 358 -22.99 1.03 -2.40
CA PHE A 358 -21.85 1.54 -3.13
C PHE A 358 -22.27 2.17 -4.47
N LYS A 359 -21.75 3.36 -4.78
CA LYS A 359 -22.01 4.08 -6.03
C LYS A 359 -20.71 4.53 -6.66
N PHE A 360 -20.46 4.08 -7.86
CA PHE A 360 -19.29 4.53 -8.61
C PHE A 360 -19.46 5.97 -9.13
N SER A 361 -18.37 6.72 -9.13
CA SER A 361 -18.28 8.03 -9.74
C SER A 361 -18.53 7.97 -11.26
N SER A 362 -18.88 9.11 -11.86
CA SER A 362 -19.06 9.20 -13.31
C SER A 362 -17.77 8.90 -14.07
N GLU A 363 -16.63 9.28 -13.49
CA GLU A 363 -15.29 8.98 -14.03
C GLU A 363 -15.01 7.48 -14.05
N ALA A 364 -15.23 6.78 -12.92
CA ALA A 364 -15.05 5.34 -12.82
C ALA A 364 -15.93 4.59 -13.84
N LYS A 365 -17.21 4.98 -13.98
CA LYS A 365 -18.12 4.38 -14.96
C LYS A 365 -17.66 4.59 -16.41
N ARG A 366 -17.18 5.80 -16.74
CA ARG A 366 -16.65 6.07 -18.07
C ARG A 366 -15.41 5.21 -18.36
N ASN A 367 -14.51 5.13 -17.40
CA ASN A 367 -13.29 4.33 -17.52
C ASN A 367 -13.58 2.84 -17.76
N VAL A 368 -14.53 2.27 -17.02
CA VAL A 368 -14.98 0.87 -17.25
C VAL A 368 -15.63 0.72 -18.63
N GLY A 369 -16.38 1.70 -19.10
CA GLY A 369 -16.93 1.68 -20.46
C GLY A 369 -15.86 1.61 -21.55
N GLU A 370 -14.71 2.25 -21.35
CA GLU A 370 -13.57 2.12 -22.28
C GLU A 370 -12.95 0.72 -22.20
N LEU A 371 -12.76 0.15 -20.99
CA LEU A 371 -12.28 -1.24 -20.84
C LEU A 371 -13.23 -2.24 -21.54
N GLU A 372 -14.53 -2.06 -21.39
CA GLU A 372 -15.54 -2.91 -22.04
C GLU A 372 -15.45 -2.82 -23.58
N LYS A 373 -15.25 -1.64 -24.14
CA LYS A 373 -15.04 -1.46 -25.57
C LYS A 373 -13.76 -2.17 -26.02
N MET A 374 -12.65 -1.95 -25.33
CA MET A 374 -11.36 -2.59 -25.67
C MET A 374 -11.48 -4.11 -25.63
N PHE A 375 -12.07 -4.68 -24.58
CA PHE A 375 -12.28 -6.12 -24.46
C PHE A 375 -13.11 -6.68 -25.62
N LYS A 376 -14.17 -5.99 -26.04
CA LYS A 376 -15.04 -6.43 -27.15
C LYS A 376 -14.39 -6.30 -28.52
N TYR A 377 -13.67 -5.23 -28.78
CA TYR A 377 -13.19 -4.93 -30.12
C TYR A 377 -11.79 -5.43 -30.42
N ASN A 378 -10.93 -5.59 -29.42
CA ASN A 378 -9.54 -5.98 -29.60
C ASN A 378 -9.33 -7.52 -29.65
N TRP A 379 -10.37 -8.33 -29.47
CA TRP A 379 -10.27 -9.79 -29.51
C TRP A 379 -9.70 -10.34 -30.82
N LEU A 380 -10.01 -9.70 -31.94
CA LEU A 380 -9.66 -10.19 -33.29
C LEU A 380 -8.47 -9.47 -33.89
N ILE A 381 -8.08 -8.32 -33.37
CA ILE A 381 -7.06 -7.45 -33.95
C ILE A 381 -6.12 -7.00 -32.84
N CYS A 382 -4.94 -7.63 -32.73
CA CYS A 382 -3.84 -7.07 -31.96
C CYS A 382 -3.27 -5.86 -32.69
N PRO A 383 -3.19 -4.67 -32.08
CA PRO A 383 -2.46 -3.56 -32.66
C PRO A 383 -1.00 -3.94 -32.88
N LYS A 384 -0.50 -3.80 -34.11
CA LYS A 384 0.84 -4.28 -34.49
C LYS A 384 2.01 -3.48 -33.91
N ASP A 385 1.74 -2.33 -33.26
CA ASP A 385 2.75 -1.33 -32.96
C ASP A 385 2.95 -1.06 -31.46
N VAL A 386 2.53 -1.97 -30.58
CA VAL A 386 2.81 -1.83 -29.14
C VAL A 386 4.13 -2.53 -28.84
N SER A 387 5.18 -1.76 -28.54
CA SER A 387 6.47 -2.32 -28.12
C SER A 387 6.31 -3.07 -26.79
N ASP A 388 7.11 -4.09 -26.55
CA ASP A 388 7.09 -4.88 -25.31
C ASP A 388 7.38 -4.04 -24.04
N GLU A 389 7.85 -2.82 -24.21
CA GLU A 389 8.22 -1.89 -23.14
C GLU A 389 7.10 -0.93 -22.74
N ASP A 390 6.09 -0.77 -23.60
CA ASP A 390 4.95 0.07 -23.33
C ASP A 390 3.83 -0.77 -22.72
N ASP A 391 3.78 -0.85 -21.40
CA ASP A 391 2.53 -1.04 -20.67
C ASP A 391 1.67 0.22 -20.93
N VAL A 392 1.19 0.34 -22.16
CA VAL A 392 0.33 1.45 -22.55
C VAL A 392 -0.98 1.27 -21.82
N GLU A 393 -1.09 1.92 -20.66
CA GLU A 393 -2.38 2.47 -20.32
C GLU A 393 -2.82 3.24 -21.55
N SER A 394 -3.86 2.78 -22.23
CA SER A 394 -4.40 3.57 -23.32
C SER A 394 -4.71 4.94 -22.71
N LYS A 395 -4.51 6.03 -23.45
CA LYS A 395 -4.86 7.37 -22.98
C LYS A 395 -6.32 7.47 -22.52
N GLU A 396 -7.11 6.45 -22.80
CA GLU A 396 -8.53 6.35 -22.60
C GLU A 396 -8.94 5.50 -21.39
N TRP A 397 -8.11 4.52 -20.96
CA TRP A 397 -8.39 3.64 -19.82
C TRP A 397 -7.22 3.53 -18.84
N ARG A 398 -7.55 3.39 -17.55
CA ARG A 398 -6.58 3.20 -16.46
C ARG A 398 -7.06 2.10 -15.51
N SER A 399 -6.14 1.28 -15.02
CA SER A 399 -6.44 0.25 -14.01
C SER A 399 -6.78 0.88 -12.65
N ARG A 400 -6.16 2.01 -12.33
CA ARG A 400 -6.32 2.75 -11.08
C ARG A 400 -6.44 4.25 -11.33
N ASN A 401 -7.09 4.95 -10.40
CA ASN A 401 -7.07 6.41 -10.37
C ASN A 401 -5.78 6.90 -9.70
N ILE A 402 -4.66 6.69 -10.36
CA ILE A 402 -3.36 7.13 -9.85
C ILE A 402 -3.13 8.57 -10.31
N VAL A 403 -2.85 9.44 -9.35
CA VAL A 403 -2.28 10.76 -9.64
C VAL A 403 -0.96 10.53 -10.36
N TYR A 404 -0.74 11.27 -11.45
CA TYR A 404 0.51 11.19 -12.21
C TYR A 404 1.72 11.25 -11.27
N GLN A 405 2.63 10.30 -11.42
CA GLN A 405 3.81 10.17 -10.57
C GLN A 405 5.07 10.39 -11.40
N ASP A 406 5.98 11.16 -10.85
CA ASP A 406 7.33 11.35 -11.37
C ASP A 406 8.33 10.61 -10.50
N ASP A 407 9.37 10.08 -11.14
CA ASP A 407 10.49 9.50 -10.44
C ASP A 407 11.47 10.56 -9.97
N VAL A 408 11.89 10.43 -8.73
CA VAL A 408 12.91 11.27 -8.10
C VAL A 408 14.04 10.39 -7.58
N PHE A 409 15.24 10.61 -8.07
CA PHE A 409 16.42 9.82 -7.73
C PHE A 409 17.10 10.37 -6.48
N VAL A 410 17.36 9.51 -5.50
CA VAL A 410 17.95 9.91 -4.22
C VAL A 410 19.43 10.29 -4.32
N CYS A 411 20.09 9.87 -5.38
CA CYS A 411 21.44 10.30 -5.74
C CYS A 411 21.58 10.40 -7.26
N PRO A 412 22.51 11.23 -7.78
CA PRO A 412 22.79 11.25 -9.20
C PRO A 412 23.47 9.94 -9.64
N PRO A 413 23.22 9.48 -10.88
CA PRO A 413 23.94 8.34 -11.43
C PRO A 413 25.45 8.56 -11.39
N PRO A 414 26.26 7.51 -11.12
CA PRO A 414 27.71 7.60 -11.07
C PRO A 414 28.34 7.95 -12.41
N THR A 415 27.61 7.70 -13.50
CA THR A 415 27.99 8.07 -14.87
C THR A 415 26.81 8.76 -15.56
N HIS A 416 27.10 9.72 -16.44
CA HIS A 416 26.07 10.34 -17.29
C HIS A 416 25.60 9.47 -18.45
N GLN A 417 25.97 8.17 -18.47
CA GLN A 417 25.63 7.26 -19.55
C GLN A 417 25.36 5.84 -19.04
N PHE A 418 24.21 5.29 -19.44
CA PHE A 418 23.85 3.89 -19.32
C PHE A 418 24.04 3.18 -20.67
N ARG A 419 24.52 1.93 -20.66
CA ARG A 419 24.75 1.14 -21.87
C ARG A 419 23.45 0.86 -22.62
N ASN A 420 22.38 0.61 -21.89
CA ASN A 420 21.06 0.31 -22.42
C ASN A 420 19.96 0.67 -21.39
N TYR A 421 18.72 0.50 -21.81
CA TYR A 421 17.55 0.81 -20.97
C TYR A 421 17.43 -0.13 -19.77
N SER A 422 17.85 -1.40 -19.87
CA SER A 422 17.82 -2.33 -18.74
C SER A 422 18.71 -1.89 -17.59
N GLU A 423 19.92 -1.42 -17.88
CA GLU A 423 20.84 -0.86 -16.86
C GLU A 423 20.24 0.40 -16.19
N PHE A 424 19.57 1.24 -16.97
CA PHE A 424 18.83 2.39 -16.42
C PHE A 424 17.68 1.96 -15.52
N LEU A 425 16.89 0.94 -15.90
CA LEU A 425 15.81 0.41 -15.07
C LEU A 425 16.33 -0.20 -13.77
N GLU A 426 17.45 -0.92 -13.80
CA GLU A 426 18.09 -1.42 -12.58
C GLU A 426 18.50 -0.27 -11.66
N TYR A 427 19.09 0.77 -12.21
CA TYR A 427 19.43 1.98 -11.45
C TYR A 427 18.18 2.66 -10.86
N LYS A 428 17.13 2.80 -11.67
CA LYS A 428 15.84 3.34 -11.24
C LYS A 428 15.25 2.55 -10.07
N LEU A 429 15.24 1.22 -10.13
CA LEU A 429 14.72 0.36 -9.08
C LEU A 429 15.46 0.53 -7.74
N LEU A 430 16.77 0.78 -7.81
CA LEU A 430 17.59 0.93 -6.60
C LEU A 430 17.51 2.34 -5.97
N TYR A 431 17.38 3.38 -6.80
CA TYR A 431 17.62 4.76 -6.36
C TYR A 431 16.47 5.72 -6.65
N ALA A 432 15.39 5.29 -7.29
CA ALA A 432 14.25 6.16 -7.53
C ALA A 432 13.14 5.96 -6.49
N ILE A 433 12.43 7.06 -6.23
CA ILE A 433 11.20 7.12 -5.46
C ILE A 433 10.14 7.72 -6.38
N SER A 434 9.03 7.02 -6.59
CA SER A 434 7.90 7.57 -7.33
C SER A 434 7.07 8.47 -6.44
N LEU A 435 6.91 9.73 -6.82
CA LEU A 435 6.19 10.76 -6.09
C LEU A 435 5.07 11.35 -6.93
N PRO A 436 3.91 11.69 -6.34
CA PRO A 436 2.94 12.53 -7.02
C PRO A 436 3.55 13.81 -7.58
N GLU A 437 3.21 14.17 -8.81
CA GLU A 437 3.77 15.32 -9.53
C GLU A 437 3.74 16.62 -8.70
N TYR A 438 2.64 16.87 -7.96
CA TYR A 438 2.53 18.05 -7.11
C TYR A 438 3.60 18.12 -6.01
N LEU A 439 4.05 16.96 -5.49
CA LEU A 439 5.16 16.91 -4.52
C LEU A 439 6.51 17.17 -5.19
N VAL A 440 6.69 16.68 -6.40
CA VAL A 440 7.91 16.96 -7.19
C VAL A 440 8.01 18.45 -7.49
N ILE A 441 6.92 19.08 -7.93
CA ILE A 441 6.82 20.52 -8.16
C ILE A 441 7.08 21.29 -6.86
N LYS A 442 6.48 20.87 -5.73
CA LYS A 442 6.75 21.45 -4.40
C LYS A 442 8.24 21.35 -4.05
N GLY A 443 8.83 20.18 -4.26
CA GLY A 443 10.25 19.91 -3.99
C GLY A 443 11.19 20.77 -4.83
N LYS A 444 10.88 20.99 -6.12
CA LYS A 444 11.65 21.84 -7.04
C LYS A 444 11.51 23.33 -6.70
N ASN A 445 10.29 23.83 -6.68
CA ASN A 445 10.01 25.27 -6.77
C ASN A 445 9.90 25.93 -5.39
N LYS A 446 9.32 25.24 -4.39
CA LYS A 446 9.05 25.82 -3.08
C LYS A 446 10.10 25.47 -2.03
N LEU A 447 10.62 24.24 -2.08
CA LEU A 447 11.55 23.74 -1.07
C LEU A 447 13.00 23.71 -1.53
N ASN A 448 13.25 23.82 -2.84
CA ASN A 448 14.58 23.70 -3.45
C ASN A 448 15.35 22.44 -3.02
N ARG A 449 14.64 21.31 -2.91
CA ARG A 449 15.19 20.00 -2.45
C ARG A 449 15.39 19.02 -3.59
N ILE A 450 14.82 19.30 -4.76
CA ILE A 450 14.91 18.47 -5.96
C ILE A 450 15.49 19.31 -7.08
N ASP A 451 16.51 18.79 -7.73
CA ASP A 451 17.13 19.37 -8.93
C ASP A 451 16.51 18.72 -10.19
N PRO A 452 15.88 19.49 -11.08
CA PRO A 452 15.16 18.95 -12.24
C PRO A 452 16.02 18.75 -13.49
N GLY A 453 17.31 18.93 -13.45
CA GLY A 453 18.11 19.13 -14.67
C GLY A 453 19.20 18.10 -14.93
N TYR A 454 19.24 16.97 -14.22
CA TYR A 454 20.33 16.01 -14.41
C TYR A 454 20.13 15.20 -15.69
N GLU A 455 20.95 15.45 -16.71
CA GLU A 455 20.88 14.76 -18.00
C GLU A 455 21.71 13.49 -18.00
N VAL A 456 21.10 12.37 -18.45
CA VAL A 456 21.76 11.08 -18.66
C VAL A 456 21.49 10.58 -20.07
N LYS A 457 22.48 9.90 -20.66
CA LYS A 457 22.34 9.21 -21.95
C LYS A 457 21.99 7.74 -21.70
N ILE A 458 21.04 7.22 -22.45
CA ILE A 458 20.68 5.81 -22.44
C ILE A 458 20.96 5.23 -23.85
N GLY A 459 21.89 4.30 -23.93
CA GLY A 459 22.34 3.75 -25.21
C GLY A 459 23.00 4.81 -26.09
N LYS A 460 22.71 4.78 -27.39
CA LYS A 460 23.37 5.65 -28.37
C LYS A 460 22.65 6.98 -28.58
N ASN A 461 21.32 7.03 -28.45
CA ASN A 461 20.52 8.15 -28.98
C ASN A 461 19.50 8.76 -28.02
N SER A 462 19.28 8.19 -26.85
CA SER A 462 18.26 8.70 -25.92
C SER A 462 18.89 9.53 -24.82
N ILE A 463 18.40 10.75 -24.62
CA ILE A 463 18.74 11.61 -23.47
C ILE A 463 17.51 11.76 -22.61
N VAL A 464 17.64 11.45 -21.31
CA VAL A 464 16.59 11.56 -20.31
C VAL A 464 17.01 12.59 -19.25
N ARG A 465 16.06 13.42 -18.81
CA ARG A 465 16.27 14.36 -17.71
C ARG A 465 15.70 13.75 -16.43
N LEU A 466 16.54 13.66 -15.43
CA LEU A 466 16.18 13.10 -14.13
C LEU A 466 15.92 14.22 -13.11
N ASN A 467 14.97 13.94 -12.22
CA ASN A 467 14.78 14.71 -11.00
C ASN A 467 15.68 14.09 -9.92
N VAL A 468 16.64 14.83 -9.40
CA VAL A 468 17.59 14.30 -8.40
C VAL A 468 17.43 15.04 -7.08
N VAL A 469 17.38 14.32 -5.97
CA VAL A 469 17.33 14.88 -4.62
C VAL A 469 18.66 15.58 -4.31
N ARG A 470 18.60 16.80 -3.80
CA ARG A 470 19.79 17.50 -3.33
C ARG A 470 20.35 16.85 -2.06
N THR A 471 21.65 16.91 -1.89
CA THR A 471 22.35 16.33 -0.73
C THR A 471 21.74 16.78 0.59
N GLY A 472 21.55 15.82 1.51
CA GLY A 472 21.05 16.06 2.87
C GLY A 472 19.51 15.94 3.04
N PHE A 473 18.74 15.79 1.95
CA PHE A 473 17.28 15.66 2.04
C PHE A 473 16.77 14.21 1.91
N TYR A 474 17.66 13.28 1.71
CA TYR A 474 17.38 11.85 1.81
C TYR A 474 18.41 11.17 2.70
N ASP A 475 17.96 10.31 3.59
CA ASP A 475 18.78 9.35 4.30
C ASP A 475 17.98 8.06 4.58
N ASP A 476 18.68 6.98 4.95
CA ASP A 476 18.09 5.66 5.22
C ASP A 476 17.25 5.61 6.51
N LYS A 477 17.33 6.61 7.38
CA LYS A 477 16.53 6.70 8.62
C LYS A 477 15.20 7.42 8.39
N LYS A 478 15.18 8.52 7.64
CA LYS A 478 14.00 9.39 7.44
C LYS A 478 13.36 9.27 6.06
N GLY A 479 14.07 8.70 5.07
CA GLY A 479 13.64 8.75 3.70
C GLY A 479 13.72 10.17 3.11
N LEU A 480 12.97 10.44 2.04
CA LEU A 480 12.93 11.75 1.40
C LEU A 480 12.07 12.72 2.21
N ASP A 481 12.74 13.71 2.75
CA ASP A 481 12.14 14.76 3.57
C ASP A 481 11.71 15.97 2.72
N LEU A 482 10.40 16.12 2.57
CA LEU A 482 9.76 17.28 1.93
C LEU A 482 8.93 18.11 2.93
N THR A 483 9.21 17.99 4.24
CA THR A 483 8.56 18.79 5.27
C THR A 483 9.06 20.24 5.22
N ARG A 484 8.18 21.22 5.46
CA ARG A 484 8.61 22.61 5.66
C ARG A 484 9.21 22.74 7.06
N GLU A 485 10.25 23.58 7.19
CA GLU A 485 10.80 23.90 8.51
C GLU A 485 9.81 24.66 9.40
N ASP A 486 8.89 25.41 8.78
CA ASP A 486 7.92 26.27 9.46
C ASP A 486 6.66 25.52 9.96
N ASN A 487 6.52 24.23 9.77
CA ASN A 487 5.34 23.45 10.22
C ASN A 487 5.46 22.96 11.67
N PHE A 488 6.39 23.52 12.45
CA PHE A 488 6.72 23.12 13.83
C PHE A 488 6.65 24.26 14.85
N LEU A 489 6.07 25.40 14.45
CA LEU A 489 5.76 26.51 15.37
C LEU A 489 4.28 26.57 15.65
#